data_feb49f935ca2b457621b734715a97aac
#
_entry.id   feb49f935ca2b457621b734715a97aac
#
_cell.length_a   1.000
_cell.length_b   1.000
_cell.length_c   1.000
_cell.angle_alpha   90.00
_cell.angle_beta   90.00
_cell.angle_gamma   90.00
#
_symmetry.space_group_name_H-M   'P 1'
#
loop_
_entity.id
_entity.type
_entity.pdbx_description
1 polymer ?
#
loop_
_entity_poly.entity_id
_entity_poly.type
_entity_poly.pdbx_seq_one_letter_code
_entity_poly.pdbx_strand_id
1 'polypeptide(L)'
;MTDAPIFDSDAWRLTDQERQLTAQARELGETRFADRASRYDREAKFPIENYRDFHDAGLLGICIPSEYGGHGANLRTYALTAAEVGRYCGSTALTWNMHVCSCLWSGTMADDLEMDRAVRERHHETRSVHYRRILDDGAIYSQPFSEGGSAAAGAVAFSTTAVRCDGGWIIRGKKIFASLSGNADYYGTLCTELQHVDDKPSRSKTLYLAIPANAEGVRVVGDWDPLGMRGTVSRTLLFEEVFVPEGSELLPPGVYFQAVSRWPHMFLTLTPAYMGLAQAAYDFTVKYLRGELPGAPPVKRRMYSTKQLAVADMRIMLEQTKAIWFQAMSEAAPNPTKEQVLRAYAAQHSVMENANEIAQLAIRTCGGQSMLKSLALERIARDSRCGSLMLPWTAEICLDRIGREALYESGETDDA
;
A
#
# COMPACT_ATOMS: atom_id res chain seq x y z
N MET A 1 -23.20 -17.06 3.81
CA MET A 1 -22.95 -15.84 4.63
C MET A 1 -21.46 -15.43 4.72
N THR A 2 -20.59 -16.05 3.93
CA THR A 2 -19.13 -15.77 3.93
C THR A 2 -18.70 -14.80 2.84
N ASP A 3 -19.60 -14.33 2.01
CA ASP A 3 -19.33 -13.39 0.91
C ASP A 3 -19.89 -11.99 1.23
N ALA A 4 -20.21 -11.74 2.50
CA ALA A 4 -20.59 -10.42 2.98
C ALA A 4 -19.41 -9.45 2.87
N PRO A 5 -19.65 -8.15 2.62
CA PRO A 5 -18.59 -7.14 2.58
C PRO A 5 -17.81 -7.10 3.90
N ILE A 6 -16.53 -6.70 3.83
CA ILE A 6 -15.71 -6.50 5.03
C ILE A 6 -16.37 -5.48 5.96
N PHE A 7 -16.89 -4.41 5.37
CA PHE A 7 -17.63 -3.37 6.05
C PHE A 7 -19.07 -3.35 5.53
N ASP A 8 -20.03 -3.69 6.38
CA ASP A 8 -21.44 -3.58 6.04
C ASP A 8 -21.83 -2.11 5.80
N SER A 9 -22.50 -1.88 4.68
CA SER A 9 -22.75 -0.52 4.21
C SER A 9 -23.58 0.34 5.16
N ASP A 10 -24.56 -0.26 5.81
CA ASP A 10 -25.48 0.46 6.71
C ASP A 10 -24.88 0.60 8.11
N ALA A 11 -24.26 -0.47 8.64
CA ALA A 11 -23.62 -0.45 9.95
C ALA A 11 -22.44 0.53 10.01
N TRP A 12 -21.68 0.66 8.92
CA TRP A 12 -20.51 1.53 8.82
C TRP A 12 -20.79 2.86 8.10
N ARG A 13 -22.04 3.13 7.71
CA ARG A 13 -22.47 4.36 7.05
C ARG A 13 -21.62 4.73 5.84
N LEU A 14 -21.42 3.76 4.95
CA LEU A 14 -20.66 3.99 3.73
C LEU A 14 -21.42 4.92 2.77
N THR A 15 -20.69 5.78 2.09
CA THR A 15 -21.23 6.61 1.00
C THR A 15 -21.62 5.75 -0.21
N ASP A 16 -22.39 6.29 -1.14
CA ASP A 16 -22.77 5.57 -2.37
C ASP A 16 -21.53 5.19 -3.20
N GLN A 17 -20.55 6.09 -3.29
CA GLN A 17 -19.27 5.81 -3.95
C GLN A 17 -18.51 4.67 -3.28
N GLU A 18 -18.41 4.67 -1.95
CA GLU A 18 -17.74 3.61 -1.20
C GLU A 18 -18.45 2.26 -1.39
N ARG A 19 -19.80 2.24 -1.35
CA ARG A 19 -20.58 1.03 -1.64
C ARG A 19 -20.32 0.49 -3.04
N GLN A 20 -20.34 1.36 -4.04
CA GLN A 20 -20.14 0.98 -5.43
C GLN A 20 -18.72 0.42 -5.65
N LEU A 21 -17.69 1.16 -5.24
CA LEU A 21 -16.29 0.77 -5.50
C LEU A 21 -15.88 -0.48 -4.71
N THR A 22 -16.32 -0.63 -3.46
CA THR A 22 -16.06 -1.84 -2.67
C THR A 22 -16.77 -3.06 -3.23
N ALA A 23 -18.01 -2.91 -3.73
CA ALA A 23 -18.74 -4.01 -4.38
C ALA A 23 -18.04 -4.45 -5.68
N GLN A 24 -17.59 -3.51 -6.49
CA GLN A 24 -16.86 -3.78 -7.73
C GLN A 24 -15.53 -4.49 -7.47
N ALA A 25 -14.77 -4.03 -6.48
CA ALA A 25 -13.51 -4.66 -6.07
C ALA A 25 -13.72 -6.09 -5.55
N ARG A 26 -14.79 -6.30 -4.76
CA ARG A 26 -15.16 -7.64 -4.28
C ARG A 26 -15.53 -8.57 -5.44
N GLU A 27 -16.33 -8.12 -6.40
CA GLU A 27 -16.70 -8.89 -7.58
C GLU A 27 -15.47 -9.34 -8.37
N LEU A 28 -14.53 -8.44 -8.65
CA LEU A 28 -13.26 -8.78 -9.29
C LEU A 28 -12.45 -9.79 -8.45
N GLY A 29 -12.43 -9.57 -7.13
CA GLY A 29 -11.78 -10.46 -6.18
C GLY A 29 -12.32 -11.89 -6.26
N GLU A 30 -13.63 -12.04 -6.17
CA GLU A 30 -14.32 -13.33 -6.20
C GLU A 30 -14.19 -14.05 -7.55
N THR A 31 -14.41 -13.31 -8.64
CA THR A 31 -14.53 -13.91 -9.97
C THR A 31 -13.20 -14.08 -10.69
N ARG A 32 -12.12 -13.37 -10.28
CA ARG A 32 -10.85 -13.32 -11.01
C ARG A 32 -9.62 -13.49 -10.12
N PHE A 33 -9.49 -12.69 -9.05
CA PHE A 33 -8.22 -12.62 -8.32
C PHE A 33 -7.98 -13.84 -7.43
N ALA A 34 -9.04 -14.42 -6.83
CA ALA A 34 -8.93 -15.57 -5.96
C ALA A 34 -8.29 -16.78 -6.67
N ASP A 35 -8.73 -17.07 -7.88
CA ASP A 35 -8.25 -18.21 -8.67
C ASP A 35 -6.79 -18.05 -9.11
N ARG A 36 -6.35 -16.80 -9.37
CA ARG A 36 -5.00 -16.48 -9.87
C ARG A 36 -3.98 -16.37 -8.75
N ALA A 37 -4.40 -15.98 -7.54
CA ALA A 37 -3.52 -15.62 -6.44
C ALA A 37 -2.50 -16.71 -6.07
N SER A 38 -2.91 -17.98 -6.06
CA SER A 38 -2.01 -19.11 -5.78
C SER A 38 -0.96 -19.35 -6.87
N ARG A 39 -1.27 -19.01 -8.12
CA ARG A 39 -0.31 -19.10 -9.22
C ARG A 39 0.77 -18.02 -9.08
N TYR A 40 0.37 -16.77 -8.86
CA TYR A 40 1.33 -15.66 -8.68
C TYR A 40 2.25 -15.88 -7.49
N ASP A 41 1.71 -16.41 -6.38
CA ASP A 41 2.51 -16.75 -5.20
C ASP A 41 3.55 -17.84 -5.52
N ARG A 42 3.13 -18.97 -6.10
CA ARG A 42 4.03 -20.09 -6.42
C ARG A 42 5.15 -19.69 -7.39
N GLU A 43 4.81 -18.91 -8.40
CA GLU A 43 5.72 -18.50 -9.46
C GLU A 43 6.53 -17.24 -9.11
N ALA A 44 6.23 -16.59 -7.98
CA ALA A 44 6.75 -15.27 -7.62
C ALA A 44 6.64 -14.28 -8.80
N LYS A 45 5.47 -14.24 -9.44
CA LYS A 45 5.18 -13.40 -10.60
C LYS A 45 4.18 -12.31 -10.29
N PHE A 46 4.38 -11.17 -10.93
CA PHE A 46 3.48 -10.02 -10.83
C PHE A 46 2.10 -10.33 -11.44
N PRO A 47 1.00 -9.91 -10.77
CA PRO A 47 -0.37 -10.20 -11.19
C PRO A 47 -0.87 -9.26 -12.31
N ILE A 48 -0.22 -9.26 -13.47
CA ILE A 48 -0.49 -8.33 -14.57
C ILE A 48 -1.93 -8.44 -15.09
N GLU A 49 -2.53 -9.63 -15.07
CA GLU A 49 -3.93 -9.81 -15.50
C GLU A 49 -4.89 -9.08 -14.57
N ASN A 50 -4.60 -8.99 -13.27
CA ASN A 50 -5.42 -8.25 -12.30
C ASN A 50 -5.35 -6.73 -12.55
N TYR A 51 -4.23 -6.24 -13.08
CA TYR A 51 -4.10 -4.82 -13.45
C TYR A 51 -4.87 -4.47 -14.71
N ARG A 52 -4.97 -5.40 -15.67
CA ARG A 52 -5.87 -5.24 -16.81
C ARG A 52 -7.33 -5.20 -16.36
N ASP A 53 -7.72 -6.11 -15.46
CA ASP A 53 -9.06 -6.07 -14.88
C ASP A 53 -9.33 -4.75 -14.12
N PHE A 54 -8.35 -4.18 -13.39
CA PHE A 54 -8.47 -2.87 -12.76
C PHE A 54 -8.66 -1.74 -13.78
N HIS A 55 -7.92 -1.77 -14.89
CA HIS A 55 -8.05 -0.77 -15.96
C HIS A 55 -9.45 -0.85 -16.60
N ASP A 56 -9.87 -2.06 -17.01
CA ASP A 56 -11.19 -2.31 -17.61
C ASP A 56 -12.34 -1.89 -16.71
N ALA A 57 -12.16 -2.00 -15.39
CA ALA A 57 -13.13 -1.61 -14.35
C ALA A 57 -13.03 -0.14 -13.94
N GLY A 58 -12.09 0.64 -14.49
CA GLY A 58 -11.83 2.04 -14.09
C GLY A 58 -11.13 2.20 -12.74
N LEU A 59 -10.82 1.09 -12.04
CA LEU A 59 -10.20 1.13 -10.70
C LEU A 59 -8.73 1.51 -10.71
N LEU A 60 -8.05 1.41 -11.87
CA LEU A 60 -6.64 1.80 -11.97
C LEU A 60 -6.45 3.28 -11.64
N GLY A 61 -7.38 4.14 -12.07
CA GLY A 61 -7.40 5.58 -11.79
C GLY A 61 -8.28 5.98 -10.58
N ILE A 62 -8.48 5.10 -9.59
CA ILE A 62 -9.46 5.31 -8.50
C ILE A 62 -9.29 6.65 -7.77
N CYS A 63 -8.07 7.10 -7.50
CA CYS A 63 -7.77 8.36 -6.80
C CYS A 63 -7.54 9.55 -7.75
N ILE A 64 -7.54 9.36 -9.05
CA ILE A 64 -7.45 10.47 -10.00
C ILE A 64 -8.71 11.34 -9.85
N PRO A 65 -8.57 12.68 -9.71
CA PRO A 65 -9.72 13.56 -9.56
C PRO A 65 -10.72 13.43 -10.72
N SER A 66 -12.01 13.58 -10.42
CA SER A 66 -13.10 13.38 -11.38
C SER A 66 -13.04 14.35 -12.58
N GLU A 67 -12.48 15.53 -12.40
CA GLU A 67 -12.23 16.51 -13.48
C GLU A 67 -11.27 16.00 -14.56
N TYR A 68 -10.44 15.00 -14.24
CA TYR A 68 -9.54 14.31 -15.19
C TYR A 68 -10.10 12.95 -15.65
N GLY A 69 -11.29 12.56 -15.20
CA GLY A 69 -11.95 11.31 -15.61
C GLY A 69 -11.75 10.12 -14.63
N GLY A 70 -11.11 10.32 -13.49
CA GLY A 70 -11.01 9.31 -12.43
C GLY A 70 -12.23 9.30 -11.50
N HIS A 71 -12.19 8.45 -10.47
CA HIS A 71 -13.26 8.39 -9.47
C HIS A 71 -13.16 9.46 -8.37
N GLY A 72 -12.01 10.15 -8.24
CA GLY A 72 -11.79 11.13 -7.18
C GLY A 72 -11.87 10.55 -5.77
N ALA A 73 -11.56 9.27 -5.60
CA ALA A 73 -11.61 8.61 -4.31
C ALA A 73 -10.59 9.20 -3.34
N ASN A 74 -11.05 9.55 -2.15
CA ASN A 74 -10.17 9.94 -1.06
C ASN A 74 -9.49 8.70 -0.41
N LEU A 75 -8.61 8.95 0.57
CA LEU A 75 -7.86 7.88 1.25
C LEU A 75 -8.77 6.80 1.86
N ARG A 76 -9.87 7.19 2.51
CA ARG A 76 -10.81 6.25 3.12
C ARG A 76 -11.50 5.38 2.06
N THR A 77 -12.03 5.98 1.01
CA THR A 77 -12.70 5.28 -0.10
C THR A 77 -11.74 4.28 -0.76
N TYR A 78 -10.52 4.73 -1.08
CA TYR A 78 -9.47 3.84 -1.59
C TYR A 78 -9.18 2.69 -0.62
N ALA A 79 -9.00 2.99 0.67
CA ALA A 79 -8.62 1.99 1.67
C ALA A 79 -9.68 0.90 1.83
N LEU A 80 -10.98 1.27 1.89
CA LEU A 80 -12.08 0.31 1.94
C LEU A 80 -12.11 -0.58 0.70
N THR A 81 -11.92 0.00 -0.49
CA THR A 81 -11.88 -0.72 -1.76
C THR A 81 -10.69 -1.67 -1.84
N ALA A 82 -9.50 -1.23 -1.43
CA ALA A 82 -8.29 -2.02 -1.44
C ALA A 82 -8.31 -3.16 -0.41
N ALA A 83 -9.02 -3.01 0.71
CA ALA A 83 -9.23 -4.09 1.68
C ALA A 83 -10.04 -5.25 1.07
N GLU A 84 -11.08 -4.96 0.27
CA GLU A 84 -11.80 -6.01 -0.46
C GLU A 84 -10.88 -6.74 -1.45
N VAL A 85 -9.98 -6.04 -2.16
CA VAL A 85 -8.96 -6.68 -3.02
C VAL A 85 -8.03 -7.58 -2.20
N GLY A 86 -7.54 -7.08 -1.05
CA GLY A 86 -6.62 -7.80 -0.17
C GLY A 86 -7.17 -9.12 0.36
N ARG A 87 -8.50 -9.20 0.54
CA ARG A 87 -9.23 -10.41 0.94
C ARG A 87 -9.00 -11.58 -0.02
N TYR A 88 -8.81 -11.31 -1.30
CA TYR A 88 -8.63 -12.32 -2.34
C TYR A 88 -7.17 -12.48 -2.78
N CYS A 89 -6.42 -11.37 -2.83
CA CYS A 89 -5.00 -11.37 -3.21
C CYS A 89 -4.23 -10.24 -2.53
N GLY A 90 -3.51 -10.55 -1.44
CA GLY A 90 -2.69 -9.59 -0.70
C GLY A 90 -1.62 -8.91 -1.57
N SER A 91 -0.94 -9.67 -2.43
CA SER A 91 0.07 -9.11 -3.34
C SER A 91 -0.52 -8.12 -4.35
N THR A 92 -1.72 -8.37 -4.87
CA THR A 92 -2.42 -7.42 -5.76
C THR A 92 -2.77 -6.14 -5.02
N ALA A 93 -3.36 -6.24 -3.82
CA ALA A 93 -3.72 -5.07 -3.02
C ALA A 93 -2.49 -4.24 -2.64
N LEU A 94 -1.39 -4.88 -2.23
CA LEU A 94 -0.16 -4.20 -1.84
C LEU A 94 0.51 -3.50 -3.03
N THR A 95 0.58 -4.15 -4.19
CA THR A 95 1.15 -3.53 -5.39
C THR A 95 0.25 -2.43 -5.94
N TRP A 96 -1.08 -2.59 -5.85
CA TRP A 96 -2.02 -1.55 -6.24
C TRP A 96 -1.86 -0.29 -5.36
N ASN A 97 -1.56 -0.45 -4.07
CA ASN A 97 -1.17 0.68 -3.23
C ASN A 97 0.02 1.46 -3.82
N MET A 98 1.07 0.75 -4.29
CA MET A 98 2.24 1.42 -4.88
C MET A 98 1.87 2.21 -6.14
N HIS A 99 0.93 1.72 -6.93
CA HIS A 99 0.41 2.42 -8.10
C HIS A 99 -0.45 3.63 -7.70
N VAL A 100 -1.40 3.44 -6.80
CA VAL A 100 -2.35 4.49 -6.40
C VAL A 100 -1.68 5.63 -5.64
N CYS A 101 -0.61 5.37 -4.88
CA CYS A 101 0.12 6.42 -4.18
C CYS A 101 0.66 7.51 -5.12
N SER A 102 0.97 7.20 -6.37
CA SER A 102 1.34 8.22 -7.37
C SER A 102 0.20 9.22 -7.62
N CYS A 103 -1.05 8.73 -7.72
CA CYS A 103 -2.24 9.57 -7.88
C CYS A 103 -2.57 10.36 -6.61
N LEU A 104 -2.42 9.75 -5.42
CA LEU A 104 -2.65 10.43 -4.15
C LEU A 104 -1.65 11.56 -3.93
N TRP A 105 -0.36 11.35 -4.22
CA TRP A 105 0.67 12.37 -4.07
C TRP A 105 0.52 13.51 -5.07
N SER A 106 0.19 13.21 -6.31
CA SER A 106 0.04 14.23 -7.36
C SER A 106 -1.35 14.87 -7.41
N GLY A 107 -2.35 14.21 -6.83
CA GLY A 107 -3.74 14.65 -6.76
C GLY A 107 -4.05 15.43 -5.49
N THR A 108 -4.91 14.86 -4.66
CA THR A 108 -5.51 15.49 -3.48
C THR A 108 -4.48 16.10 -2.52
N MET A 109 -3.34 15.43 -2.30
CA MET A 109 -2.35 15.91 -1.34
C MET A 109 -1.59 17.15 -1.83
N ALA A 110 -1.32 17.25 -3.12
CA ALA A 110 -0.65 18.42 -3.68
C ALA A 110 -1.57 19.64 -3.73
N ASP A 111 -2.87 19.44 -3.93
CA ASP A 111 -3.84 20.54 -4.01
C ASP A 111 -3.99 21.31 -2.72
N ASP A 112 -3.74 20.67 -1.57
CA ASP A 112 -3.78 21.29 -0.24
C ASP A 112 -2.49 22.08 0.12
N LEU A 113 -1.46 22.01 -0.71
CA LEU A 113 -0.20 22.71 -0.44
C LEU A 113 -0.26 24.16 -0.87
N GLU A 114 0.39 25.03 -0.09
CA GLU A 114 0.64 26.40 -0.49
C GLU A 114 1.71 26.44 -1.59
N MET A 115 1.36 27.01 -2.73
CA MET A 115 2.28 27.17 -3.88
C MET A 115 1.95 28.43 -4.65
N ASP A 116 2.97 29.00 -5.30
CA ASP A 116 2.77 30.05 -6.28
C ASP A 116 1.88 29.59 -7.42
N ARG A 117 1.12 30.53 -8.00
CA ARG A 117 0.18 30.25 -9.07
C ARG A 117 0.83 29.55 -10.26
N ALA A 118 2.02 30.03 -10.68
CA ALA A 118 2.74 29.44 -11.83
C ALA A 118 3.19 28.00 -11.54
N VAL A 119 3.62 27.69 -10.30
CA VAL A 119 4.00 26.34 -9.86
C VAL A 119 2.78 25.42 -9.88
N ARG A 120 1.63 25.92 -9.42
CA ARG A 120 0.36 25.17 -9.42
C ARG A 120 -0.11 24.86 -10.83
N GLU A 121 -0.11 25.87 -11.73
CA GLU A 121 -0.49 25.71 -13.14
C GLU A 121 0.39 24.65 -13.83
N ARG A 122 1.72 24.76 -13.69
CA ARG A 122 2.66 23.75 -14.21
C ARG A 122 2.39 22.35 -13.65
N HIS A 123 2.12 22.24 -12.32
CA HIS A 123 1.81 20.96 -11.70
C HIS A 123 0.53 20.35 -12.28
N HIS A 124 -0.52 21.14 -12.50
CA HIS A 124 -1.75 20.69 -13.13
C HIS A 124 -1.52 20.17 -14.58
N GLU A 125 -0.71 20.87 -15.35
CA GLU A 125 -0.34 20.43 -16.71
C GLU A 125 0.42 19.09 -16.65
N THR A 126 1.46 19.01 -15.83
CA THR A 126 2.31 17.81 -15.73
C THR A 126 1.51 16.60 -15.23
N ARG A 127 0.74 16.73 -14.15
CA ARG A 127 -0.05 15.62 -13.62
C ARG A 127 -1.13 15.13 -14.59
N SER A 128 -1.68 16.03 -15.42
CA SER A 128 -2.68 15.66 -16.43
C SER A 128 -2.13 14.67 -17.47
N VAL A 129 -0.85 14.76 -17.77
CA VAL A 129 -0.16 13.81 -18.67
C VAL A 129 -0.07 12.43 -18.02
N HIS A 130 0.32 12.37 -16.73
CA HIS A 130 0.39 11.11 -16.00
C HIS A 130 -1.00 10.48 -15.82
N TYR A 131 -2.03 11.27 -15.56
CA TYR A 131 -3.40 10.78 -15.42
C TYR A 131 -3.94 10.17 -16.72
N ARG A 132 -3.70 10.82 -17.87
CA ARG A 132 -4.08 10.26 -19.17
C ARG A 132 -3.37 8.93 -19.45
N ARG A 133 -2.08 8.82 -19.17
CA ARG A 133 -1.36 7.54 -19.32
C ARG A 133 -2.00 6.41 -18.50
N ILE A 134 -2.48 6.72 -17.30
CA ILE A 134 -3.15 5.73 -16.43
C ILE A 134 -4.54 5.39 -16.96
N LEU A 135 -5.34 6.40 -17.31
CA LEU A 135 -6.74 6.22 -17.68
C LEU A 135 -6.91 5.69 -19.12
N ASP A 136 -6.13 6.21 -20.05
CA ASP A 136 -6.28 5.90 -21.48
C ASP A 136 -5.43 4.68 -21.88
N ASP A 137 -4.17 4.63 -21.42
CA ASP A 137 -3.19 3.61 -21.83
C ASP A 137 -3.06 2.45 -20.81
N GLY A 138 -3.68 2.55 -19.64
CA GLY A 138 -3.53 1.57 -18.57
C GLY A 138 -2.12 1.51 -17.96
N ALA A 139 -1.36 2.62 -18.04
CA ALA A 139 0.01 2.67 -17.57
C ALA A 139 0.12 2.40 -16.06
N ILE A 140 1.06 1.56 -15.67
CA ILE A 140 1.29 1.10 -14.31
C ILE A 140 2.45 1.86 -13.70
N TYR A 141 2.20 2.48 -12.54
CA TYR A 141 3.21 3.19 -11.76
C TYR A 141 3.64 2.35 -10.56
N SER A 142 4.93 2.39 -10.24
CA SER A 142 5.51 1.84 -9.01
C SER A 142 5.97 2.98 -8.11
N GLN A 143 6.10 2.70 -6.82
CA GLN A 143 6.58 3.67 -5.83
C GLN A 143 7.80 3.13 -5.05
N PRO A 144 8.99 3.06 -5.65
CA PRO A 144 10.20 2.56 -5.01
C PRO A 144 10.86 3.62 -4.12
N PHE A 145 10.45 3.71 -2.85
CA PHE A 145 10.98 4.74 -1.92
C PHE A 145 12.19 4.26 -1.12
N SER A 146 12.28 2.97 -0.78
CA SER A 146 13.28 2.45 0.16
C SER A 146 14.70 2.41 -0.43
N GLU A 147 15.68 2.87 0.37
CA GLU A 147 17.11 2.83 0.07
C GLU A 147 17.92 2.05 1.12
N GLY A 148 17.22 1.43 2.11
CA GLY A 148 17.84 0.73 3.22
C GLY A 148 18.20 1.62 4.41
N GLY A 149 17.73 2.87 4.42
CA GLY A 149 17.93 3.83 5.51
C GLY A 149 16.64 4.55 5.91
N SER A 150 16.75 5.61 6.69
CA SER A 150 15.63 6.38 7.23
C SER A 150 15.13 7.51 6.31
N ALA A 151 15.60 7.61 5.08
CA ALA A 151 15.20 8.66 4.14
C ALA A 151 13.69 8.66 3.85
N ALA A 152 13.10 7.48 3.64
CA ALA A 152 11.67 7.35 3.39
C ALA A 152 10.81 7.81 4.59
N ALA A 153 11.34 7.69 5.82
CA ALA A 153 10.71 8.21 7.03
C ALA A 153 10.95 9.72 7.24
N GLY A 154 11.65 10.38 6.34
CA GLY A 154 11.89 11.81 6.38
C GLY A 154 13.03 12.26 7.31
N ALA A 155 13.81 11.33 7.87
CA ALA A 155 14.90 11.69 8.79
C ALA A 155 16.10 12.31 8.06
N VAL A 156 16.41 11.83 6.86
CA VAL A 156 17.55 12.30 6.03
C VAL A 156 17.11 12.50 4.57
N ALA A 157 17.94 13.19 3.77
CA ALA A 157 17.74 13.31 2.33
C ALA A 157 17.92 11.94 1.65
N PHE A 158 17.29 11.74 0.48
CA PHE A 158 17.47 10.54 -0.33
C PHE A 158 18.88 10.46 -0.90
N SER A 159 19.48 9.28 -0.87
CA SER A 159 20.81 9.01 -1.44
C SER A 159 20.76 8.85 -2.97
N THR A 160 19.62 8.49 -3.54
CA THR A 160 19.38 8.60 -4.98
C THR A 160 19.40 10.06 -5.37
N THR A 161 20.24 10.44 -6.33
CA THR A 161 20.47 11.81 -6.73
C THR A 161 19.94 12.10 -8.13
N ALA A 162 19.57 13.35 -8.37
CA ALA A 162 19.15 13.91 -9.65
C ALA A 162 20.03 15.12 -9.94
N VAL A 163 21.04 14.97 -10.78
CA VAL A 163 21.91 16.09 -11.17
C VAL A 163 21.28 16.86 -12.32
N ARG A 164 21.11 18.15 -12.17
CA ARG A 164 20.52 19.02 -13.18
C ARG A 164 21.37 19.04 -14.46
N CYS A 165 20.71 18.91 -15.61
CA CYS A 165 21.33 19.04 -16.92
C CYS A 165 20.38 19.76 -17.89
N ASP A 166 20.79 19.97 -19.13
CA ASP A 166 19.95 20.61 -20.14
C ASP A 166 18.70 19.75 -20.42
N GLY A 167 17.52 20.35 -20.27
CA GLY A 167 16.22 19.70 -20.49
C GLY A 167 15.77 18.70 -19.44
N GLY A 168 16.48 18.51 -18.30
CA GLY A 168 16.07 17.54 -17.29
C GLY A 168 17.10 17.24 -16.22
N TRP A 169 17.21 15.97 -15.86
CA TRP A 169 18.11 15.46 -14.80
C TRP A 169 18.78 14.15 -15.23
N ILE A 170 19.99 13.93 -14.70
CA ILE A 170 20.66 12.64 -14.73
C ILE A 170 20.51 11.98 -13.35
N ILE A 171 19.84 10.84 -13.31
CA ILE A 171 19.54 10.11 -12.07
C ILE A 171 20.58 9.02 -11.82
N ARG A 172 21.10 8.98 -10.57
CA ARG A 172 22.00 7.93 -10.08
C ARG A 172 21.52 7.44 -8.72
N GLY A 173 21.54 6.14 -8.50
CA GLY A 173 21.23 5.58 -7.20
C GLY A 173 20.64 4.20 -7.23
N LYS A 174 20.11 3.78 -6.07
CA LYS A 174 19.56 2.44 -5.85
C LYS A 174 18.32 2.50 -5.00
N LYS A 175 17.30 1.74 -5.40
CA LYS A 175 16.10 1.47 -4.59
C LYS A 175 15.99 -0.01 -4.30
N ILE A 176 15.62 -0.37 -3.08
CA ILE A 176 15.40 -1.75 -2.65
C ILE A 176 13.93 -1.98 -2.34
N PHE A 177 13.50 -3.24 -2.30
CA PHE A 177 12.09 -3.60 -2.13
C PHE A 177 11.16 -2.84 -3.08
N ALA A 178 11.64 -2.64 -4.34
CA ALA A 178 10.91 -1.92 -5.36
C ALA A 178 9.80 -2.81 -5.95
N SER A 179 8.63 -2.82 -5.32
CA SER A 179 7.47 -3.57 -5.82
C SER A 179 7.16 -3.21 -7.26
N LEU A 180 6.63 -4.14 -8.05
CA LEU A 180 6.38 -4.04 -9.49
C LEU A 180 7.67 -3.93 -10.35
N SER A 181 8.85 -4.29 -9.83
CA SER A 181 10.09 -4.23 -10.61
C SER A 181 10.01 -5.06 -11.88
N GLY A 182 10.29 -4.41 -13.02
CA GLY A 182 10.21 -5.03 -14.35
C GLY A 182 8.79 -5.25 -14.89
N ASN A 183 7.76 -4.71 -14.19
CA ASN A 183 6.35 -4.81 -14.58
C ASN A 183 5.63 -3.45 -14.59
N ALA A 184 6.19 -2.43 -13.95
CA ALA A 184 5.70 -1.06 -14.06
C ALA A 184 6.17 -0.41 -15.36
N ASP A 185 5.39 0.54 -15.88
CA ASP A 185 5.77 1.40 -16.99
C ASP A 185 6.58 2.61 -16.51
N TYR A 186 6.32 3.05 -15.27
CA TYR A 186 7.00 4.18 -14.63
C TYR A 186 7.35 3.87 -13.18
N TYR A 187 8.55 4.27 -12.79
CA TYR A 187 9.00 4.25 -11.39
C TYR A 187 8.88 5.65 -10.80
N GLY A 188 7.85 5.88 -9.94
CA GLY A 188 7.71 7.10 -9.16
C GLY A 188 8.79 7.15 -8.07
N THR A 189 9.89 7.84 -8.37
CA THR A 189 11.12 7.77 -7.58
C THR A 189 11.38 9.08 -6.85
N LEU A 190 11.56 8.99 -5.53
CA LEU A 190 12.08 10.09 -4.71
C LEU A 190 13.60 10.14 -4.81
N CYS A 191 14.13 11.32 -5.15
CA CYS A 191 15.55 11.58 -5.25
C CYS A 191 15.87 12.99 -4.75
N THR A 192 17.15 13.29 -4.54
CA THR A 192 17.61 14.61 -4.12
C THR A 192 18.23 15.36 -5.32
N GLU A 193 17.71 16.54 -5.65
CA GLU A 193 18.26 17.39 -6.69
C GLU A 193 19.61 17.96 -6.25
N LEU A 194 20.61 17.87 -7.12
CA LEU A 194 21.93 18.47 -6.99
C LEU A 194 22.21 19.34 -8.21
N GLN A 195 22.88 20.47 -8.02
CA GLN A 195 23.39 21.27 -9.14
C GLN A 195 24.69 20.66 -9.69
N HIS A 196 25.53 20.15 -8.79
CA HIS A 196 26.77 19.45 -9.12
C HIS A 196 26.85 18.13 -8.34
N VAL A 197 27.59 17.15 -8.85
CA VAL A 197 27.74 15.80 -8.26
C VAL A 197 28.27 15.83 -6.83
N ASP A 198 29.11 16.83 -6.50
CA ASP A 198 29.75 16.97 -5.19
C ASP A 198 28.91 17.76 -4.17
N ASP A 199 27.73 18.22 -4.54
CA ASP A 199 26.84 18.95 -3.65
C ASP A 199 26.34 18.05 -2.50
N LYS A 200 26.14 18.64 -1.33
CA LYS A 200 25.54 17.91 -0.20
C LYS A 200 24.03 17.79 -0.40
N PRO A 201 23.48 16.55 -0.31
CA PRO A 201 22.05 16.33 -0.38
C PRO A 201 21.27 17.10 0.70
N SER A 202 20.16 17.73 0.33
CA SER A 202 19.26 18.44 1.25
C SER A 202 17.83 17.97 1.08
N ARG A 203 17.10 17.79 2.18
CA ARG A 203 15.67 17.43 2.18
C ARG A 203 14.80 18.42 1.41
N SER A 204 15.12 19.72 1.45
CA SER A 204 14.39 20.76 0.71
C SER A 204 14.55 20.68 -0.81
N LYS A 205 15.45 19.84 -1.30
CA LYS A 205 15.72 19.58 -2.71
C LYS A 205 15.19 18.22 -3.19
N THR A 206 14.21 17.67 -2.49
CA THR A 206 13.61 16.39 -2.88
C THR A 206 12.73 16.56 -4.10
N LEU A 207 12.95 15.72 -5.10
CA LEU A 207 12.12 15.56 -6.29
C LEU A 207 11.33 14.25 -6.20
N TYR A 208 10.15 14.23 -6.80
CA TYR A 208 9.37 13.02 -7.03
C TYR A 208 9.12 12.89 -8.53
N LEU A 209 9.85 11.98 -9.20
CA LEU A 209 9.91 11.87 -10.64
C LEU A 209 9.35 10.53 -11.14
N ALA A 210 8.56 10.55 -12.20
CA ALA A 210 8.14 9.37 -12.93
C ALA A 210 9.23 8.96 -13.95
N ILE A 211 10.07 8.01 -13.60
CA ILE A 211 11.15 7.51 -14.45
C ILE A 211 10.61 6.40 -15.35
N PRO A 212 10.67 6.50 -16.68
CA PRO A 212 10.26 5.41 -17.57
C PRO A 212 11.03 4.13 -17.26
N ALA A 213 10.34 3.00 -17.14
CA ALA A 213 10.97 1.74 -16.75
C ALA A 213 11.93 1.19 -17.82
N ASN A 214 11.74 1.59 -19.08
CA ASN A 214 12.58 1.24 -20.22
C ASN A 214 13.65 2.28 -20.55
N ALA A 215 13.84 3.33 -19.71
CA ALA A 215 14.88 4.32 -19.94
C ALA A 215 16.27 3.66 -19.86
N GLU A 216 17.19 4.11 -20.73
CA GLU A 216 18.58 3.66 -20.69
C GLU A 216 19.18 3.92 -19.29
N GLY A 217 19.92 2.92 -18.75
CA GLY A 217 20.49 2.99 -17.42
C GLY A 217 19.57 2.50 -16.29
N VAL A 218 18.29 2.23 -16.54
CA VAL A 218 17.40 1.58 -15.57
C VAL A 218 17.64 0.08 -15.56
N ARG A 219 18.01 -0.49 -14.41
CA ARG A 219 18.25 -1.92 -14.27
C ARG A 219 17.49 -2.51 -13.10
N VAL A 220 16.85 -3.65 -13.33
CA VAL A 220 16.25 -4.50 -12.29
C VAL A 220 17.24 -5.61 -11.95
N VAL A 221 17.67 -5.70 -10.70
CA VAL A 221 18.70 -6.65 -10.28
C VAL A 221 18.29 -7.45 -9.04
N GLY A 222 18.97 -8.57 -8.80
CA GLY A 222 18.71 -9.48 -7.69
C GLY A 222 17.52 -10.41 -7.95
N ASP A 223 17.36 -11.40 -7.09
CA ASP A 223 16.26 -12.36 -7.11
C ASP A 223 15.12 -11.92 -6.19
N TRP A 224 13.95 -12.54 -6.37
CA TRP A 224 12.80 -12.32 -5.51
C TRP A 224 12.24 -13.66 -5.04
N ASP A 225 12.65 -14.06 -3.84
CA ASP A 225 12.19 -15.30 -3.19
C ASP A 225 11.88 -15.07 -1.70
N PRO A 226 10.91 -14.21 -1.36
CA PRO A 226 10.55 -13.90 0.01
C PRO A 226 9.64 -14.96 0.62
N LEU A 227 9.44 -14.87 1.94
CA LEU A 227 8.51 -15.70 2.70
C LEU A 227 7.06 -15.55 2.18
N GLY A 228 6.57 -14.33 2.04
CA GLY A 228 5.23 -13.97 1.59
C GLY A 228 5.25 -12.77 0.67
N MET A 229 4.07 -12.34 0.24
CA MET A 229 3.91 -11.25 -0.74
C MET A 229 4.71 -11.50 -2.03
N ARG A 230 4.82 -12.76 -2.44
CA ARG A 230 5.68 -13.21 -3.54
C ARG A 230 5.28 -12.58 -4.88
N GLY A 231 3.98 -12.35 -5.10
CA GLY A 231 3.47 -11.70 -6.30
C GLY A 231 3.79 -10.20 -6.41
N THR A 232 4.41 -9.57 -5.41
CA THR A 232 4.77 -8.14 -5.50
C THR A 232 6.00 -7.87 -6.36
N VAL A 233 6.86 -8.87 -6.56
CA VAL A 233 8.12 -8.77 -7.32
C VAL A 233 8.91 -7.51 -6.92
N SER A 234 9.34 -7.47 -5.65
CA SER A 234 9.95 -6.27 -5.04
C SER A 234 11.47 -6.34 -5.08
N ARG A 235 12.05 -6.36 -6.27
CA ARG A 235 13.49 -6.47 -6.50
C ARG A 235 14.22 -5.14 -6.26
N THR A 236 15.49 -5.09 -6.53
CA THR A 236 16.31 -3.88 -6.49
C THR A 236 16.31 -3.18 -7.84
N LEU A 237 16.17 -1.87 -7.84
CA LEU A 237 16.35 -0.99 -8.99
C LEU A 237 17.71 -0.27 -8.86
N LEU A 238 18.46 -0.23 -9.95
CA LEU A 238 19.63 0.60 -10.12
C LEU A 238 19.35 1.66 -11.19
N PHE A 239 19.76 2.90 -10.92
CA PHE A 239 19.73 4.02 -11.84
C PHE A 239 21.18 4.40 -12.16
N GLU A 240 21.64 4.10 -13.38
CA GLU A 240 23.00 4.32 -13.84
C GLU A 240 22.98 5.35 -14.98
N GLU A 241 23.17 6.62 -14.63
CA GLU A 241 23.14 7.77 -15.58
C GLU A 241 21.81 7.91 -16.34
N VAL A 242 20.68 7.71 -15.69
CA VAL A 242 19.36 7.75 -16.33
C VAL A 242 18.95 9.18 -16.60
N PHE A 243 18.76 9.54 -17.87
CA PHE A 243 18.19 10.84 -18.23
C PHE A 243 16.68 10.84 -18.02
N VAL A 244 16.19 11.84 -17.27
CA VAL A 244 14.76 12.08 -17.03
C VAL A 244 14.42 13.50 -17.44
N PRO A 245 13.52 13.70 -18.44
CA PRO A 245 13.19 15.03 -18.92
C PRO A 245 12.34 15.83 -17.94
N GLU A 246 12.37 17.14 -18.07
CA GLU A 246 11.39 18.05 -17.45
C GLU A 246 9.97 17.63 -17.86
N GLY A 247 8.98 17.83 -16.96
CA GLY A 247 7.61 17.34 -17.15
C GLY A 247 7.39 15.90 -16.70
N SER A 248 8.42 15.26 -16.08
CA SER A 248 8.30 13.96 -15.42
C SER A 248 7.96 14.05 -13.92
N GLU A 249 7.78 15.24 -13.40
CA GLU A 249 7.50 15.48 -11.98
C GLU A 249 6.10 14.97 -11.59
N LEU A 250 6.02 14.14 -10.54
CA LEU A 250 4.77 13.72 -9.90
C LEU A 250 4.31 14.70 -8.83
N LEU A 251 5.24 15.49 -8.28
CA LEU A 251 5.01 16.61 -7.37
C LEU A 251 5.88 17.79 -7.79
N PRO A 252 5.47 19.02 -7.46
CA PRO A 252 6.37 20.17 -7.60
C PRO A 252 7.68 19.94 -6.84
N PRO A 253 8.82 20.41 -7.36
CA PRO A 253 10.11 20.27 -6.69
C PRO A 253 10.11 20.80 -5.26
N GLY A 254 10.70 20.04 -4.32
CA GLY A 254 10.90 20.45 -2.93
C GLY A 254 9.70 20.32 -1.99
N VAL A 255 8.48 20.03 -2.48
CA VAL A 255 7.26 20.00 -1.63
C VAL A 255 7.01 18.67 -0.94
N TYR A 256 7.76 17.59 -1.24
CA TYR A 256 7.50 16.26 -0.72
C TYR A 256 7.36 16.22 0.81
N PHE A 257 8.33 16.78 1.53
CA PHE A 257 8.30 16.76 3.01
C PHE A 257 7.20 17.64 3.60
N GLN A 258 6.81 18.71 2.91
CA GLN A 258 5.64 19.52 3.27
C GLN A 258 4.36 18.68 3.14
N ALA A 259 4.21 17.93 2.05
CA ALA A 259 3.09 17.05 1.83
C ALA A 259 2.99 15.95 2.91
N VAL A 260 4.12 15.29 3.21
CA VAL A 260 4.18 14.24 4.25
C VAL A 260 3.83 14.78 5.63
N SER A 261 4.35 15.95 5.99
CA SER A 261 4.05 16.58 7.29
C SER A 261 2.57 16.97 7.41
N ARG A 262 1.97 17.43 6.32
CA ARG A 262 0.58 17.87 6.29
C ARG A 262 -0.40 16.68 6.29
N TRP A 263 -0.02 15.55 5.67
CA TRP A 263 -0.82 14.34 5.53
C TRP A 263 -0.17 13.11 6.20
N PRO A 264 0.04 13.12 7.52
CA PRO A 264 0.73 12.02 8.19
C PRO A 264 -0.03 10.68 8.11
N HIS A 265 -1.36 10.68 7.86
CA HIS A 265 -2.15 9.46 7.66
C HIS A 265 -1.76 8.64 6.41
N MET A 266 -0.94 9.19 5.51
CA MET A 266 -0.56 8.49 4.28
C MET A 266 0.22 7.19 4.50
N PHE A 267 0.87 7.01 5.65
CA PHE A 267 1.49 5.73 5.97
C PHE A 267 0.48 4.57 6.12
N LEU A 268 -0.79 4.88 6.42
CA LEU A 268 -1.86 3.89 6.53
C LEU A 268 -2.24 3.25 5.19
N THR A 269 -1.76 3.76 4.06
CA THR A 269 -2.07 3.21 2.73
C THR A 269 -1.63 1.75 2.54
N LEU A 270 -0.69 1.26 3.35
CA LEU A 270 -0.26 -0.14 3.37
C LEU A 270 -1.26 -1.07 4.06
N THR A 271 -2.04 -0.55 5.03
CA THR A 271 -2.91 -1.36 5.89
C THR A 271 -4.08 -2.06 5.17
N PRO A 272 -4.67 -1.54 4.09
CA PRO A 272 -5.81 -2.18 3.44
C PRO A 272 -5.54 -3.61 3.01
N ALA A 273 -4.36 -3.91 2.46
CA ALA A 273 -3.98 -5.26 2.05
C ALA A 273 -4.03 -6.25 3.23
N TYR A 274 -3.58 -5.82 4.40
CA TYR A 274 -3.52 -6.65 5.62
C TYR A 274 -4.87 -6.74 6.33
N MET A 275 -5.70 -5.69 6.26
CA MET A 275 -7.10 -5.77 6.69
C MET A 275 -7.86 -6.83 5.87
N GLY A 276 -7.65 -6.86 4.56
CA GLY A 276 -8.20 -7.88 3.67
C GLY A 276 -7.70 -9.29 4.01
N LEU A 277 -6.40 -9.46 4.28
CA LEU A 277 -5.82 -10.74 4.68
C LEU A 277 -6.36 -11.25 6.03
N ALA A 278 -6.55 -10.35 7.01
CA ALA A 278 -7.16 -10.70 8.29
C ALA A 278 -8.59 -11.25 8.10
N GLN A 279 -9.39 -10.58 7.27
CA GLN A 279 -10.72 -11.06 6.91
C GLN A 279 -10.67 -12.40 6.17
N ALA A 280 -9.75 -12.55 5.21
CA ALA A 280 -9.57 -13.79 4.44
C ALA A 280 -9.24 -15.00 5.33
N ALA A 281 -8.36 -14.82 6.33
CA ALA A 281 -8.00 -15.87 7.28
C ALA A 281 -9.20 -16.30 8.13
N TYR A 282 -9.99 -15.34 8.59
CA TYR A 282 -11.23 -15.61 9.32
C TYR A 282 -12.25 -16.36 8.45
N ASP A 283 -12.53 -15.88 7.25
CA ASP A 283 -13.49 -16.47 6.32
C ASP A 283 -13.11 -17.90 5.94
N PHE A 284 -11.82 -18.10 5.62
CA PHE A 284 -11.28 -19.43 5.37
C PHE A 284 -11.57 -20.39 6.53
N THR A 285 -11.28 -19.95 7.75
CA THR A 285 -11.47 -20.78 8.95
C THR A 285 -12.93 -21.17 9.15
N VAL A 286 -13.84 -20.22 8.99
CA VAL A 286 -15.29 -20.49 9.10
C VAL A 286 -15.75 -21.49 8.04
N LYS A 287 -15.41 -21.26 6.77
CA LYS A 287 -15.75 -22.19 5.65
C LYS A 287 -15.17 -23.58 5.88
N TYR A 288 -13.90 -23.66 6.30
CA TYR A 288 -13.21 -24.91 6.56
C TYR A 288 -13.89 -25.74 7.69
N LEU A 289 -14.20 -25.09 8.82
CA LEU A 289 -14.82 -25.77 9.96
C LEU A 289 -16.27 -26.20 9.68
N ARG A 290 -16.95 -25.51 8.76
CA ARG A 290 -18.29 -25.89 8.27
C ARG A 290 -18.27 -26.99 7.23
N GLY A 291 -17.08 -27.33 6.67
CA GLY A 291 -16.93 -28.31 5.60
C GLY A 291 -17.43 -27.79 4.25
N GLU A 292 -17.38 -26.50 4.03
CA GLU A 292 -17.90 -25.79 2.84
C GLU A 292 -16.78 -25.29 1.91
N LEU A 293 -15.51 -25.50 2.29
CA LEU A 293 -14.37 -25.01 1.53
C LEU A 293 -14.07 -25.93 0.33
N PRO A 294 -14.06 -25.42 -0.91
CA PRO A 294 -13.64 -26.19 -2.07
C PRO A 294 -12.21 -26.74 -1.92
N GLY A 295 -11.99 -27.99 -2.32
CA GLY A 295 -10.67 -28.63 -2.24
C GLY A 295 -10.26 -29.12 -0.85
N ALA A 296 -11.06 -28.88 0.19
CA ALA A 296 -10.86 -29.42 1.53
C ALA A 296 -11.85 -30.58 1.81
N PRO A 297 -11.52 -31.50 2.74
CA PRO A 297 -12.45 -32.54 3.14
C PRO A 297 -13.75 -31.93 3.70
N PRO A 298 -14.94 -32.49 3.32
CA PRO A 298 -16.24 -31.97 3.73
C PRO A 298 -16.60 -32.34 5.18
N VAL A 299 -15.61 -32.39 6.05
CA VAL A 299 -15.78 -32.79 7.46
C VAL A 299 -16.14 -31.55 8.29
N LYS A 300 -17.34 -31.61 8.87
CA LYS A 300 -17.82 -30.57 9.78
C LYS A 300 -17.14 -30.66 11.15
N ARG A 301 -16.34 -29.67 11.50
CA ARG A 301 -15.62 -29.57 12.80
C ARG A 301 -16.17 -28.47 13.70
N ARG A 302 -17.22 -27.82 13.31
CA ARG A 302 -17.85 -26.68 13.98
C ARG A 302 -18.42 -27.00 15.37
N MET A 303 -18.63 -28.28 15.70
CA MET A 303 -19.19 -28.72 16.98
C MET A 303 -18.18 -28.77 18.13
N TYR A 304 -16.88 -28.68 17.85
CA TYR A 304 -15.87 -28.75 18.88
C TYR A 304 -15.73 -27.38 19.59
N SER A 305 -15.90 -27.36 20.92
CA SER A 305 -15.86 -26.13 21.74
C SER A 305 -14.55 -25.35 21.57
N THR A 306 -13.41 -26.03 21.47
CA THR A 306 -12.10 -25.40 21.24
C THR A 306 -12.04 -24.66 19.89
N LYS A 307 -12.75 -25.14 18.88
CA LYS A 307 -12.84 -24.47 17.57
C LYS A 307 -13.78 -23.26 17.61
N GLN A 308 -14.88 -23.38 18.38
CA GLN A 308 -15.82 -22.28 18.59
C GLN A 308 -15.15 -21.13 19.32
N LEU A 309 -14.38 -21.42 20.39
CA LEU A 309 -13.61 -20.40 21.13
C LEU A 309 -12.59 -19.69 20.21
N ALA A 310 -11.81 -20.46 19.44
CA ALA A 310 -10.83 -19.88 18.54
C ALA A 310 -11.46 -18.99 17.45
N VAL A 311 -12.63 -19.38 16.91
CA VAL A 311 -13.37 -18.51 15.96
C VAL A 311 -13.90 -17.26 16.64
N ALA A 312 -14.34 -17.35 17.88
CA ALA A 312 -14.79 -16.19 18.66
C ALA A 312 -13.62 -15.23 18.92
N ASP A 313 -12.44 -15.73 19.30
CA ASP A 313 -11.24 -14.90 19.52
C ASP A 313 -10.83 -14.18 18.23
N MET A 314 -10.78 -14.88 17.09
CA MET A 314 -10.49 -14.26 15.80
C MET A 314 -11.53 -13.18 15.45
N ARG A 315 -12.81 -13.42 15.72
CA ARG A 315 -13.88 -12.45 15.46
C ARG A 315 -13.75 -11.20 16.32
N ILE A 316 -13.47 -11.35 17.61
CA ILE A 316 -13.27 -10.21 18.52
C ILE A 316 -12.08 -9.37 18.05
N MET A 317 -10.95 -10.00 17.76
CA MET A 317 -9.75 -9.34 17.27
C MET A 317 -10.02 -8.59 15.96
N LEU A 318 -10.73 -9.22 15.03
CA LEU A 318 -11.08 -8.62 13.74
C LEU A 318 -12.00 -7.40 13.90
N GLU A 319 -13.02 -7.47 14.77
CA GLU A 319 -13.93 -6.34 15.02
C GLU A 319 -13.21 -5.16 15.70
N GLN A 320 -12.33 -5.42 16.67
CA GLN A 320 -11.51 -4.38 17.30
C GLN A 320 -10.61 -3.69 16.26
N THR A 321 -9.97 -4.50 15.40
CA THR A 321 -9.11 -3.99 14.33
C THR A 321 -9.89 -3.16 13.32
N LYS A 322 -11.06 -3.62 12.88
CA LYS A 322 -11.94 -2.86 11.98
C LYS A 322 -12.34 -1.52 12.59
N ALA A 323 -12.72 -1.49 13.85
CA ALA A 323 -13.20 -0.29 14.53
C ALA A 323 -12.11 0.80 14.58
N ILE A 324 -10.90 0.47 15.07
CA ILE A 324 -9.82 1.46 15.15
C ILE A 324 -9.33 1.90 13.78
N TRP A 325 -9.23 0.96 12.83
CA TRP A 325 -8.79 1.26 11.47
C TRP A 325 -9.77 2.15 10.72
N PHE A 326 -11.07 1.83 10.76
CA PHE A 326 -12.11 2.63 10.12
C PHE A 326 -12.16 4.05 10.68
N GLN A 327 -12.00 4.20 12.02
CA GLN A 327 -11.92 5.49 12.67
C GLN A 327 -10.72 6.29 12.14
N ALA A 328 -9.53 5.70 12.11
CA ALA A 328 -8.33 6.37 11.61
C ALA A 328 -8.44 6.77 10.13
N MET A 329 -9.03 5.91 9.28
CA MET A 329 -9.29 6.25 7.87
C MET A 329 -10.32 7.38 7.72
N SER A 330 -11.32 7.45 8.60
CA SER A 330 -12.35 8.50 8.58
C SER A 330 -11.83 9.85 9.08
N GLU A 331 -10.78 9.85 9.88
CA GLU A 331 -10.11 11.04 10.41
C GLU A 331 -9.02 11.58 9.47
N ALA A 332 -8.68 10.85 8.41
CA ALA A 332 -7.60 11.23 7.52
C ALA A 332 -7.89 12.56 6.81
N ALA A 333 -7.13 13.57 7.17
CA ALA A 333 -7.26 14.94 6.69
C ALA A 333 -5.90 15.66 6.79
N PRO A 334 -5.72 16.82 6.11
CA PRO A 334 -4.52 17.63 6.30
C PRO A 334 -4.47 18.23 7.71
N ASN A 335 -3.26 18.30 8.28
CA ASN A 335 -3.00 18.85 9.62
C ASN A 335 -3.87 18.22 10.74
N PRO A 336 -3.84 16.89 10.90
CA PRO A 336 -4.62 16.24 11.96
C PRO A 336 -4.12 16.65 13.35
N THR A 337 -4.98 16.45 14.35
CA THR A 337 -4.58 16.61 15.75
C THR A 337 -3.58 15.52 16.16
N LYS A 338 -2.82 15.76 17.23
CA LYS A 338 -1.91 14.79 17.84
C LYS A 338 -2.61 13.46 18.12
N GLU A 339 -3.80 13.50 18.73
CA GLU A 339 -4.61 12.32 19.05
C GLU A 339 -5.02 11.51 17.82
N GLN A 340 -5.35 12.18 16.69
CA GLN A 340 -5.64 11.51 15.44
C GLN A 340 -4.40 10.82 14.86
N VAL A 341 -3.22 11.43 14.97
CA VAL A 341 -1.95 10.82 14.54
C VAL A 341 -1.61 9.61 15.41
N LEU A 342 -1.76 9.69 16.74
CA LEU A 342 -1.53 8.57 17.64
C LEU A 342 -2.49 7.41 17.36
N ARG A 343 -3.77 7.71 17.07
CA ARG A 343 -4.75 6.71 16.65
C ARG A 343 -4.36 6.05 15.33
N ALA A 344 -3.82 6.81 14.40
CA ALA A 344 -3.31 6.28 13.14
C ALA A 344 -2.15 5.29 13.36
N TYR A 345 -1.20 5.58 14.27
CA TYR A 345 -0.16 4.62 14.65
C TYR A 345 -0.73 3.37 15.33
N ALA A 346 -1.72 3.53 16.20
CA ALA A 346 -2.39 2.40 16.84
C ALA A 346 -3.15 1.55 15.81
N ALA A 347 -3.81 2.17 14.80
CA ALA A 347 -4.46 1.47 13.72
C ALA A 347 -3.46 0.72 12.83
N GLN A 348 -2.32 1.35 12.47
CA GLN A 348 -1.24 0.71 11.71
C GLN A 348 -0.75 -0.55 12.44
N HIS A 349 -0.36 -0.40 13.70
CA HIS A 349 0.11 -1.52 14.52
C HIS A 349 -0.95 -2.63 14.59
N SER A 350 -2.19 -2.28 14.96
CA SER A 350 -3.26 -3.27 15.15
C SER A 350 -3.59 -4.04 13.88
N VAL A 351 -3.64 -3.38 12.71
CA VAL A 351 -3.91 -4.08 11.45
C VAL A 351 -2.78 -5.03 11.10
N MET A 352 -1.52 -4.57 11.19
CA MET A 352 -0.37 -5.34 10.76
C MET A 352 -0.11 -6.56 11.66
N GLU A 353 -0.20 -6.40 12.99
CA GLU A 353 0.00 -7.50 13.94
C GLU A 353 -1.22 -8.42 13.98
N ASN A 354 -2.44 -7.90 14.04
CA ASN A 354 -3.63 -8.73 14.15
C ASN A 354 -3.90 -9.53 12.86
N ALA A 355 -3.50 -9.05 11.69
CA ALA A 355 -3.56 -9.86 10.47
C ALA A 355 -2.71 -11.13 10.60
N ASN A 356 -1.50 -11.00 11.15
CA ASN A 356 -0.62 -12.13 11.42
C ASN A 356 -1.19 -13.04 12.52
N GLU A 357 -1.64 -12.49 13.65
CA GLU A 357 -2.20 -13.26 14.76
C GLU A 357 -3.45 -14.05 14.37
N ILE A 358 -4.38 -13.43 13.64
CA ILE A 358 -5.58 -14.09 13.12
C ILE A 358 -5.19 -15.23 12.18
N ALA A 359 -4.23 -15.01 11.28
CA ALA A 359 -3.78 -16.02 10.33
C ALA A 359 -3.08 -17.21 11.03
N GLN A 360 -2.25 -16.96 12.05
CA GLN A 360 -1.61 -18.01 12.87
C GLN A 360 -2.64 -18.80 13.67
N LEU A 361 -3.60 -18.12 14.29
CA LEU A 361 -4.69 -18.78 15.01
C LEU A 361 -5.57 -19.61 14.05
N ALA A 362 -5.80 -19.13 12.82
CA ALA A 362 -6.50 -19.85 11.79
C ALA A 362 -5.79 -21.17 11.40
N ILE A 363 -4.46 -21.14 11.15
CA ILE A 363 -3.66 -22.34 10.87
C ILE A 363 -3.78 -23.35 12.03
N ARG A 364 -3.55 -22.91 13.26
CA ARG A 364 -3.68 -23.77 14.45
C ARG A 364 -5.08 -24.36 14.59
N THR A 365 -6.11 -23.58 14.26
CA THR A 365 -7.51 -23.99 14.36
C THR A 365 -7.91 -24.98 13.27
N CYS A 366 -7.50 -24.77 12.02
CA CYS A 366 -7.78 -25.66 10.89
C CYS A 366 -6.92 -26.93 10.93
N GLY A 367 -5.71 -26.86 11.49
CA GLY A 367 -4.81 -28.01 11.65
C GLY A 367 -3.97 -28.31 10.41
N GLY A 368 -3.27 -29.43 10.39
CA GLY A 368 -2.20 -29.76 9.44
C GLY A 368 -2.53 -29.62 7.95
N GLN A 369 -3.77 -29.92 7.56
CA GLN A 369 -4.16 -29.78 6.14
C GLN A 369 -4.14 -28.33 5.64
N SER A 370 -4.36 -27.36 6.52
CA SER A 370 -4.36 -25.93 6.17
C SER A 370 -2.98 -25.40 5.77
N MET A 371 -1.92 -26.16 6.04
CA MET A 371 -0.54 -25.85 5.62
C MET A 371 -0.21 -26.34 4.20
N LEU A 372 -1.14 -27.02 3.53
CA LEU A 372 -0.91 -27.50 2.16
C LEU A 372 -1.08 -26.35 1.16
N LYS A 373 -0.16 -26.22 0.22
CA LYS A 373 -0.19 -25.22 -0.86
C LYS A 373 -1.39 -25.36 -1.82
N SER A 374 -2.16 -26.41 -1.70
CA SER A 374 -3.45 -26.57 -2.39
C SER A 374 -4.59 -25.74 -1.77
N LEU A 375 -4.38 -25.24 -0.56
CA LEU A 375 -5.33 -24.38 0.16
C LEU A 375 -4.73 -22.99 0.35
N ALA A 376 -5.58 -21.97 0.43
CA ALA A 376 -5.13 -20.58 0.46
C ALA A 376 -4.52 -20.13 1.80
N LEU A 377 -4.81 -20.81 2.93
CA LEU A 377 -4.49 -20.32 4.26
C LEU A 377 -2.98 -20.21 4.52
N GLU A 378 -2.18 -21.16 4.01
CA GLU A 378 -0.72 -21.11 4.18
C GLU A 378 -0.12 -19.86 3.52
N ARG A 379 -0.62 -19.47 2.32
CA ARG A 379 -0.23 -18.25 1.64
C ARG A 379 -0.69 -17.02 2.42
N ILE A 380 -1.95 -16.98 2.87
CA ILE A 380 -2.50 -15.90 3.67
C ILE A 380 -1.66 -15.67 4.92
N ALA A 381 -1.21 -16.75 5.60
CA ALA A 381 -0.38 -16.65 6.79
C ALA A 381 1.03 -16.10 6.48
N ARG A 382 1.65 -16.51 5.38
CA ARG A 382 2.95 -15.98 4.93
C ARG A 382 2.86 -14.51 4.53
N ASP A 383 1.82 -14.16 3.78
CA ASP A 383 1.58 -12.79 3.33
C ASP A 383 1.30 -11.87 4.54
N SER A 384 0.48 -12.31 5.49
CA SER A 384 0.12 -11.52 6.69
C SER A 384 1.34 -11.18 7.54
N ARG A 385 2.35 -12.08 7.63
CA ARG A 385 3.57 -11.83 8.42
C ARG A 385 4.40 -10.65 7.90
N CYS A 386 4.30 -10.33 6.60
CA CYS A 386 5.12 -9.29 5.99
C CYS A 386 4.78 -7.87 6.46
N GLY A 387 3.56 -7.63 6.94
CA GLY A 387 3.05 -6.28 7.20
C GLY A 387 3.84 -5.52 8.26
N SER A 388 3.99 -6.10 9.43
CA SER A 388 4.65 -5.48 10.58
C SER A 388 6.17 -5.28 10.42
N LEU A 389 6.75 -5.83 9.35
CA LEU A 389 8.18 -5.71 9.03
C LEU A 389 8.48 -4.60 8.02
N MET A 390 7.47 -3.90 7.51
CA MET A 390 7.65 -2.90 6.46
C MET A 390 8.13 -1.56 7.01
N LEU A 391 9.38 -1.22 6.73
CA LEU A 391 9.90 0.13 6.97
C LEU A 391 9.19 1.15 6.06
N PRO A 392 8.97 2.37 6.53
CA PRO A 392 9.42 2.95 7.81
C PRO A 392 8.41 2.83 8.96
N TRP A 393 7.39 2.00 8.85
CA TRP A 393 6.26 1.92 9.79
C TRP A 393 6.11 0.51 10.36
N THR A 394 7.21 -0.04 10.91
CA THR A 394 7.17 -1.32 11.61
C THR A 394 6.36 -1.24 12.91
N ALA A 395 6.00 -2.39 13.46
CA ALA A 395 5.28 -2.47 14.73
C ALA A 395 6.03 -1.70 15.84
N GLU A 396 7.35 -1.88 15.93
CA GLU A 396 8.20 -1.25 16.94
C GLU A 396 8.21 0.27 16.82
N ILE A 397 8.26 0.82 15.62
CA ILE A 397 8.23 2.28 15.41
C ILE A 397 6.88 2.86 15.83
N CYS A 398 5.77 2.17 15.55
CA CYS A 398 4.46 2.61 16.02
C CYS A 398 4.36 2.61 17.55
N LEU A 399 4.86 1.54 18.18
CA LEU A 399 4.90 1.43 19.65
C LEU A 399 5.79 2.51 20.30
N ASP A 400 7.01 2.72 19.76
CA ASP A 400 7.93 3.77 20.26
C ASP A 400 7.26 5.14 20.22
N ARG A 401 6.61 5.48 19.11
CA ARG A 401 5.93 6.79 18.97
C ARG A 401 4.79 6.96 19.97
N ILE A 402 3.94 5.95 20.13
CA ILE A 402 2.84 6.00 21.10
C ILE A 402 3.38 6.07 22.52
N GLY A 403 4.39 5.24 22.85
CA GLY A 403 4.98 5.18 24.18
C GLY A 403 5.67 6.49 24.58
N ARG A 404 6.46 7.07 23.68
CA ARG A 404 7.12 8.37 23.93
C ARG A 404 6.13 9.48 24.20
N GLU A 405 5.06 9.56 23.41
CA GLU A 405 4.02 10.58 23.60
C GLU A 405 3.26 10.46 24.93
N ALA A 406 3.23 9.27 25.53
CA ALA A 406 2.62 9.05 26.83
C ALA A 406 3.58 9.32 28.01
N LEU A 407 4.89 9.21 27.78
CA LEU A 407 5.90 9.26 28.84
C LEU A 407 6.68 10.58 28.92
N TYR A 408 6.78 11.31 27.79
CA TYR A 408 7.59 12.54 27.70
C TYR A 408 6.72 13.76 27.42
N GLU A 409 7.06 14.88 28.05
CA GLU A 409 6.51 16.18 27.65
C GLU A 409 7.18 16.70 26.36
N SER A 410 6.53 17.65 25.68
CA SER A 410 7.06 18.19 24.43
C SER A 410 8.43 18.85 24.63
N GLY A 411 9.44 18.27 23.98
CA GLY A 411 10.84 18.74 24.09
C GLY A 411 11.65 18.12 25.20
N GLU A 412 11.05 17.23 26.01
CA GLU A 412 11.76 16.47 27.03
C GLU A 412 12.61 15.36 26.37
N THR A 413 13.85 15.23 26.81
CA THR A 413 14.78 14.17 26.41
C THR A 413 15.49 13.66 27.65
N ASP A 414 15.72 12.35 27.72
CA ASP A 414 16.67 11.81 28.70
C ASP A 414 18.07 12.15 28.20
N ASP A 415 18.68 13.18 28.76
CA ASP A 415 20.11 13.41 28.59
C ASP A 415 20.87 12.29 29.29
N ALA A 416 21.41 11.36 28.49
CA ALA A 416 22.28 10.31 28.95
C ALA A 416 23.72 10.82 29.08
#